data_e1c904cd44cae224da0e3584aa2566c4
#
_entry.id   e1c904cd44cae224da0e3584aa2566c4
#
_cell.length_a   1.000
_cell.length_b   1.000
_cell.length_c   1.000
_cell.angle_alpha   90.00
_cell.angle_beta   90.00
_cell.angle_gamma   90.00
#
_symmetry.space_group_name_H-M   'P 1'
#
loop_
_entity.id
_entity.type
_entity.pdbx_description
1 polymer ?
#
loop_
_entity_poly.entity_id
_entity_poly.type
_entity_poly.pdbx_seq_one_letter_code
_entity_poly.pdbx_strand_id
1 'polypeptide(L)'
;MKKRLLSLFLVLCLLAALLPAAVLAAEPVIELDQAKIDEYLGEASLVNENYSAYSYENPLPAGSYRLTGDVVIMASIVIKGDVTLDLNGKQIKKDTRALCGAIRVMGADASLTLTDSSEERSGAIDSFYAGDATRLGGGVYVDGGTFIMTGGTIYNTAAVSDGGGVYLTNGAVFTMTGGAIQKCSVGYNSGGGVYVGAGCTFMMQDGVIENCLGGTGVNCFGGGVYVAGSFLMTGGAIRGCRIEDRASASGGGVYVTEKAAFRMTGGSIEDCFVWAFGGGVHVGGTFEMTGGHIRNCSAWGEGGGVYVAEGASATLITENITGNKNQSGETDNIIGVYEEYVPSVEPEEPDLPLAAVLPAVLPEMDFADVSKTDWFYSNVKYVYETGLMTGTAANRFSPDAPVTRGMVMTILARREGVRTDRYTPWYAAGCEWAKASGVSDGTNPEAAVTREQLAAMLYRYAKLKGCDLTSGTLDAFSDGASASAYALEALQWAAAQNLLTGSNGALAPQGIATRAQLAAILHRFFR
;
A
#
# COMPACT_ATOMS: atom_id res chain seq x y z
N MET A 1 -16.28 28.58 -52.71
CA MET A 1 -15.10 27.91 -52.09
C MET A 1 -15.33 27.49 -50.64
N LYS A 2 -15.97 28.27 -49.76
CA LYS A 2 -16.18 27.90 -48.34
C LYS A 2 -17.03 26.64 -48.09
N LYS A 3 -18.00 26.31 -48.91
CA LYS A 3 -18.86 25.12 -48.77
C LYS A 3 -18.13 23.79 -49.16
N ARG A 4 -17.13 23.85 -50.04
CA ARG A 4 -16.34 22.66 -50.41
C ARG A 4 -15.23 22.31 -49.39
N LEU A 5 -14.70 23.32 -48.67
CA LEU A 5 -13.76 23.09 -47.59
C LEU A 5 -14.46 22.46 -46.37
N LEU A 6 -15.68 22.85 -46.07
CA LEU A 6 -16.44 22.30 -44.93
C LEU A 6 -16.81 20.82 -45.15
N SER A 7 -17.15 20.44 -46.40
CA SER A 7 -17.44 19.05 -46.72
C SER A 7 -16.20 18.16 -46.71
N LEU A 8 -15.04 18.69 -47.07
CA LEU A 8 -13.77 17.96 -47.03
C LEU A 8 -13.32 17.72 -45.56
N PHE A 9 -13.56 18.72 -44.69
CA PHE A 9 -13.25 18.59 -43.26
C PHE A 9 -14.16 17.57 -42.55
N LEU A 10 -15.47 17.53 -42.94
CA LEU A 10 -16.42 16.55 -42.40
C LEU A 10 -16.10 15.12 -42.87
N VAL A 11 -15.64 14.94 -44.10
CA VAL A 11 -15.23 13.63 -44.62
C VAL A 11 -13.91 13.16 -44.01
N LEU A 12 -12.97 14.09 -43.71
CA LEU A 12 -11.74 13.74 -42.98
C LEU A 12 -12.01 13.35 -41.53
N CYS A 13 -12.96 14.05 -40.86
CA CYS A 13 -13.38 13.67 -39.50
C CYS A 13 -14.13 12.33 -39.44
N LEU A 14 -14.93 12.02 -40.49
CA LEU A 14 -15.62 10.72 -40.59
C LEU A 14 -14.66 9.57 -40.95
N LEU A 15 -13.60 9.82 -41.72
CA LEU A 15 -12.56 8.83 -42.00
C LEU A 15 -11.64 8.58 -40.80
N ALA A 16 -11.43 9.60 -39.96
CA ALA A 16 -10.70 9.42 -38.69
C ALA A 16 -11.50 8.59 -37.64
N ALA A 17 -12.85 8.62 -37.72
CA ALA A 17 -13.74 7.84 -36.89
C ALA A 17 -13.87 6.36 -37.30
N LEU A 18 -13.34 5.99 -38.49
CA LEU A 18 -13.33 4.62 -39.02
C LEU A 18 -11.98 3.91 -38.91
N LEU A 19 -10.98 4.57 -38.32
CA LEU A 19 -9.79 3.84 -37.87
C LEU A 19 -10.23 2.95 -36.69
N PRO A 20 -10.01 1.63 -36.74
CA PRO A 20 -10.22 0.80 -35.58
C PRO A 20 -9.40 1.45 -34.46
N ALA A 21 -10.05 1.70 -33.31
CA ALA A 21 -9.30 2.05 -32.10
C ALA A 21 -8.20 1.02 -32.01
N ALA A 22 -6.96 1.44 -32.21
CA ALA A 22 -5.83 0.58 -31.96
C ALA A 22 -6.02 0.16 -30.50
N VAL A 23 -6.44 -1.08 -30.31
CA VAL A 23 -6.28 -1.75 -29.02
C VAL A 23 -4.79 -1.59 -28.79
N LEU A 24 -4.41 -0.72 -27.86
CA LEU A 24 -3.05 -0.73 -27.35
C LEU A 24 -2.88 -2.16 -26.83
N ALA A 25 -2.25 -2.97 -27.65
CA ALA A 25 -1.86 -4.31 -27.24
C ALA A 25 -1.05 -4.08 -25.96
N ALA A 26 -1.46 -4.74 -24.89
CA ALA A 26 -0.64 -4.78 -23.68
C ALA A 26 0.79 -5.11 -24.14
N GLU A 27 1.75 -4.34 -23.67
CA GLU A 27 3.14 -4.59 -24.03
C GLU A 27 3.44 -6.08 -23.80
N PRO A 28 4.11 -6.74 -24.76
CA PRO A 28 4.32 -8.17 -24.65
C PRO A 28 5.15 -8.46 -23.39
N VAL A 29 4.66 -9.37 -22.56
CA VAL A 29 5.42 -9.87 -21.42
C VAL A 29 6.60 -10.68 -21.95
N ILE A 30 7.81 -10.27 -21.58
CA ILE A 30 9.05 -10.92 -21.98
C ILE A 30 9.33 -12.08 -21.02
N GLU A 31 9.42 -13.27 -21.54
CA GLU A 31 9.85 -14.42 -20.75
C GLU A 31 11.35 -14.29 -20.42
N LEU A 32 11.67 -14.39 -19.13
CA LEU A 32 12.99 -14.14 -18.59
C LEU A 32 13.53 -15.42 -17.92
N ASP A 33 14.55 -15.99 -18.51
CA ASP A 33 15.37 -17.06 -17.95
C ASP A 33 16.80 -16.57 -17.67
N GLN A 34 17.67 -17.47 -17.22
CA GLN A 34 19.06 -17.14 -16.93
C GLN A 34 19.79 -16.57 -18.17
N ALA A 35 19.60 -17.18 -19.33
CA ALA A 35 20.30 -16.76 -20.56
C ALA A 35 19.88 -15.35 -20.99
N LYS A 36 18.60 -15.02 -20.85
CA LYS A 36 18.06 -13.69 -21.12
C LYS A 36 18.55 -12.64 -20.11
N ILE A 37 18.64 -12.99 -18.83
CA ILE A 37 19.23 -12.12 -17.81
C ILE A 37 20.68 -11.84 -18.17
N ASP A 38 21.48 -12.85 -18.50
CA ASP A 38 22.88 -12.68 -18.88
C ASP A 38 23.02 -11.85 -20.16
N GLU A 39 22.12 -12.06 -21.16
CA GLU A 39 22.06 -11.26 -22.38
C GLU A 39 21.79 -9.77 -22.10
N TYR A 40 20.79 -9.45 -21.27
CA TYR A 40 20.41 -8.07 -21.00
C TYR A 40 21.40 -7.33 -20.09
N LEU A 41 21.89 -8.01 -19.08
CA LEU A 41 22.71 -7.36 -18.05
C LEU A 41 24.19 -7.33 -18.37
N GLY A 42 24.65 -8.20 -19.28
CA GLY A 42 26.07 -8.32 -19.62
C GLY A 42 26.91 -8.93 -18.49
N GLU A 43 28.23 -8.73 -18.56
CA GLU A 43 29.13 -9.25 -17.54
C GLU A 43 29.05 -8.47 -16.23
N ALA A 44 29.12 -9.18 -15.11
CA ALA A 44 29.20 -8.57 -13.80
C ALA A 44 30.64 -8.14 -13.50
N SER A 45 30.84 -6.86 -13.20
CA SER A 45 32.15 -6.29 -12.87
C SER A 45 32.19 -5.61 -11.50
N LEU A 46 33.38 -5.56 -10.89
CA LEU A 46 33.64 -4.77 -9.68
C LEU A 46 33.63 -3.27 -9.99
N VAL A 47 32.74 -2.53 -9.37
CA VAL A 47 32.57 -1.08 -9.61
C VAL A 47 33.50 -0.24 -8.73
N ASN A 48 34.10 -0.81 -7.66
CA ASN A 48 35.00 -0.03 -6.79
C ASN A 48 35.99 -0.94 -6.06
N GLU A 49 37.29 -0.61 -6.17
CA GLU A 49 38.38 -1.36 -5.54
C GLU A 49 38.36 -1.33 -4.00
N ASN A 50 37.63 -0.40 -3.39
CA ASN A 50 37.66 -0.20 -1.95
C ASN A 50 36.49 -0.79 -1.16
N TYR A 51 35.47 -1.38 -1.75
CA TYR A 51 34.42 -2.23 -1.15
C TYR A 51 33.34 -2.54 -2.21
N SER A 52 33.60 -3.54 -2.98
CA SER A 52 32.69 -4.63 -3.35
C SER A 52 31.22 -4.28 -3.64
N ALA A 53 30.94 -3.39 -4.59
CA ALA A 53 29.65 -3.44 -5.25
C ALA A 53 29.86 -4.04 -6.66
N TYR A 54 29.48 -5.30 -6.82
CA TYR A 54 29.33 -5.85 -8.17
C TYR A 54 28.10 -5.24 -8.81
N SER A 55 28.24 -4.67 -9.99
CA SER A 55 27.15 -4.22 -10.83
C SER A 55 27.24 -4.92 -12.17
N TYR A 56 26.10 -5.23 -12.73
CA TYR A 56 26.06 -5.61 -14.14
C TYR A 56 26.37 -4.41 -15.02
N GLU A 57 26.87 -4.69 -16.22
CA GLU A 57 27.25 -3.66 -17.19
C GLU A 57 26.05 -2.80 -17.58
N ASN A 58 24.89 -3.41 -17.78
CA ASN A 58 23.70 -2.76 -18.27
C ASN A 58 22.56 -2.82 -17.23
N PRO A 59 21.72 -1.77 -17.14
CA PRO A 59 20.45 -1.87 -16.43
C PRO A 59 19.49 -2.78 -17.18
N LEU A 60 18.58 -3.44 -16.44
CA LEU A 60 17.46 -4.16 -17.06
C LEU A 60 16.62 -3.14 -17.85
N PRO A 61 16.37 -3.34 -19.14
CA PRO A 61 15.54 -2.44 -19.95
C PRO A 61 14.14 -2.25 -19.35
N ALA A 62 13.50 -1.12 -19.64
CA ALA A 62 12.09 -0.93 -19.29
C ALA A 62 11.21 -1.97 -19.98
N GLY A 63 10.20 -2.50 -19.28
CA GLY A 63 9.29 -3.50 -19.82
C GLY A 63 8.68 -4.43 -18.76
N SER A 64 7.86 -5.35 -19.23
CA SER A 64 7.21 -6.35 -18.39
C SER A 64 7.87 -7.72 -18.58
N TYR A 65 8.32 -8.32 -17.49
CA TYR A 65 9.08 -9.56 -17.48
C TYR A 65 8.40 -10.61 -16.62
N ARG A 66 8.49 -11.87 -17.05
CA ARG A 66 8.04 -13.04 -16.29
C ARG A 66 9.12 -14.09 -16.22
N LEU A 67 9.46 -14.54 -15.02
CA LEU A 67 10.42 -15.62 -14.86
C LEU A 67 9.85 -16.96 -15.35
N THR A 68 10.65 -17.69 -16.13
CA THR A 68 10.33 -19.04 -16.59
C THR A 68 11.13 -20.13 -15.86
N GLY A 69 12.17 -19.74 -15.15
CA GLY A 69 13.01 -20.59 -14.29
C GLY A 69 13.61 -19.82 -13.15
N ASP A 70 14.18 -20.52 -12.18
CA ASP A 70 15.02 -19.89 -11.17
C ASP A 70 16.25 -19.26 -11.84
N VAL A 71 16.65 -18.09 -11.34
CA VAL A 71 17.82 -17.37 -11.85
C VAL A 71 18.82 -17.10 -10.74
N VAL A 72 20.11 -17.12 -11.07
CA VAL A 72 21.20 -16.83 -10.15
C VAL A 72 21.91 -15.57 -10.60
N ILE A 73 21.97 -14.57 -9.72
CA ILE A 73 22.60 -13.28 -10.00
C ILE A 73 23.96 -13.17 -9.32
N MET A 74 24.92 -12.61 -10.04
CA MET A 74 26.30 -12.33 -9.57
C MET A 74 26.47 -10.89 -9.09
N ALA A 75 25.54 -10.01 -9.48
CA ALA A 75 25.53 -8.59 -9.16
C ALA A 75 24.10 -8.10 -9.01
N SER A 76 23.87 -6.86 -8.52
CA SER A 76 22.51 -6.29 -8.44
C SER A 76 21.93 -6.07 -9.83
N ILE A 77 20.68 -6.49 -10.02
CA ILE A 77 19.88 -6.06 -11.18
C ILE A 77 19.56 -4.57 -11.00
N VAL A 78 20.06 -3.72 -11.90
CA VAL A 78 19.84 -2.28 -11.85
C VAL A 78 18.64 -1.92 -12.72
N ILE A 79 17.72 -1.14 -12.17
CA ILE A 79 16.52 -0.63 -12.83
C ILE A 79 16.62 0.90 -12.88
N LYS A 80 16.48 1.47 -14.08
CA LYS A 80 16.51 2.92 -14.32
C LYS A 80 15.29 3.43 -15.09
N GLY A 81 14.40 2.54 -15.49
CA GLY A 81 13.12 2.82 -16.15
C GLY A 81 11.98 2.06 -15.49
N ASP A 82 10.85 1.96 -16.15
CA ASP A 82 9.68 1.25 -15.63
C ASP A 82 9.80 -0.24 -15.90
N VAL A 83 9.89 -1.04 -14.85
CA VAL A 83 10.00 -2.50 -14.91
C VAL A 83 8.89 -3.15 -14.10
N THR A 84 8.15 -4.04 -14.72
CA THR A 84 7.30 -5.02 -14.02
C THR A 84 7.98 -6.37 -14.05
N LEU A 85 8.19 -6.97 -12.88
CA LEU A 85 8.83 -8.28 -12.73
C LEU A 85 7.89 -9.25 -12.04
N ASP A 86 7.39 -10.21 -12.81
CA ASP A 86 6.57 -11.32 -12.34
C ASP A 86 7.46 -12.51 -12.00
N LEU A 87 7.52 -12.87 -10.73
CA LEU A 87 8.32 -14.02 -10.28
C LEU A 87 7.74 -15.36 -10.73
N ASN A 88 6.43 -15.44 -10.99
CA ASN A 88 5.78 -16.64 -11.52
C ASN A 88 6.19 -17.93 -10.79
N GLY A 89 6.26 -17.90 -9.47
CA GLY A 89 6.67 -19.02 -8.61
C GLY A 89 8.17 -19.36 -8.65
N LYS A 90 9.00 -18.55 -9.31
CA LYS A 90 10.43 -18.78 -9.46
C LYS A 90 11.22 -17.90 -8.49
N GLN A 91 12.49 -18.23 -8.36
CA GLN A 91 13.38 -17.56 -7.40
C GLN A 91 14.49 -16.79 -8.12
N ILE A 92 14.75 -15.58 -7.60
CA ILE A 92 15.99 -14.87 -7.89
C ILE A 92 16.93 -15.16 -6.73
N LYS A 93 17.98 -15.95 -7.00
CA LYS A 93 18.99 -16.34 -6.03
C LYS A 93 20.27 -15.55 -6.25
N LYS A 94 20.94 -15.20 -5.18
CA LYS A 94 22.25 -14.59 -5.24
C LYS A 94 23.34 -15.66 -5.18
N ASP A 95 24.34 -15.56 -6.08
CA ASP A 95 25.56 -16.37 -5.95
C ASP A 95 26.27 -16.04 -4.62
N THR A 96 26.82 -17.02 -3.95
CA THR A 96 27.49 -16.87 -2.66
C THR A 96 28.70 -15.93 -2.69
N ARG A 97 29.24 -15.64 -3.87
CA ARG A 97 30.36 -14.71 -4.08
C ARG A 97 29.89 -13.28 -4.34
N ALA A 98 28.59 -13.07 -4.58
CA ALA A 98 28.05 -11.76 -4.89
C ALA A 98 27.89 -10.92 -3.61
N LEU A 99 28.56 -9.78 -3.59
CA LEU A 99 28.59 -8.87 -2.44
C LEU A 99 27.63 -7.67 -2.65
N CYS A 100 26.37 -7.91 -3.02
CA CYS A 100 25.42 -6.85 -3.40
C CYS A 100 23.99 -7.23 -2.97
N GLY A 101 23.08 -6.25 -2.88
CA GLY A 101 21.65 -6.48 -2.83
C GLY A 101 21.13 -7.08 -4.15
N ALA A 102 19.94 -7.67 -4.14
CA ALA A 102 19.45 -8.35 -5.33
C ALA A 102 19.03 -7.35 -6.43
N ILE A 103 18.22 -6.34 -6.08
CA ILE A 103 17.71 -5.36 -7.06
C ILE A 103 17.99 -3.93 -6.57
N ARG A 104 18.32 -3.04 -7.49
CA ARG A 104 18.53 -1.60 -7.24
C ARG A 104 17.68 -0.78 -8.19
N VAL A 105 16.76 0.01 -7.65
CA VAL A 105 15.93 0.98 -8.40
C VAL A 105 16.61 2.35 -8.25
N MET A 106 17.07 2.92 -9.35
CA MET A 106 18.03 4.05 -9.35
C MET A 106 17.52 5.23 -10.17
N GLY A 107 17.17 6.31 -9.48
CA GLY A 107 16.72 7.58 -10.09
C GLY A 107 15.22 7.81 -9.90
N ALA A 108 14.81 9.08 -9.91
CA ALA A 108 13.44 9.49 -9.60
C ALA A 108 12.39 8.95 -10.58
N ASP A 109 12.80 8.73 -11.84
CA ASP A 109 11.92 8.19 -12.88
C ASP A 109 11.93 6.66 -12.96
N ALA A 110 12.73 5.99 -12.12
CA ALA A 110 12.80 4.54 -12.11
C ALA A 110 11.65 3.93 -11.28
N SER A 111 11.06 2.86 -11.80
CA SER A 111 9.98 2.14 -11.13
C SER A 111 10.16 0.63 -11.25
N LEU A 112 9.97 -0.07 -10.12
CA LEU A 112 9.87 -1.52 -10.07
C LEU A 112 8.49 -1.92 -9.54
N THR A 113 7.76 -2.70 -10.32
CA THR A 113 6.60 -3.45 -9.82
C THR A 113 6.98 -4.92 -9.68
N LEU A 114 6.99 -5.43 -8.45
CA LEU A 114 7.23 -6.84 -8.15
C LEU A 114 5.91 -7.56 -7.91
N THR A 115 5.69 -8.65 -8.64
CA THR A 115 4.48 -9.48 -8.51
C THR A 115 4.84 -10.97 -8.57
N ASP A 116 3.87 -11.82 -8.25
CA ASP A 116 3.95 -13.26 -8.43
C ASP A 116 2.60 -13.79 -8.90
N SER A 117 2.49 -14.11 -10.17
CA SER A 117 1.27 -14.61 -10.79
C SER A 117 1.04 -16.11 -10.61
N SER A 118 1.97 -16.83 -9.97
CA SER A 118 1.81 -18.26 -9.73
C SER A 118 0.65 -18.56 -8.75
N GLU A 119 0.00 -19.70 -8.93
CA GLU A 119 -1.09 -20.13 -8.04
C GLU A 119 -0.61 -20.30 -6.59
N GLU A 120 0.58 -20.86 -6.41
CA GLU A 120 1.18 -21.10 -5.09
C GLU A 120 1.80 -19.86 -4.46
N ARG A 121 1.99 -18.78 -5.26
CA ARG A 121 2.66 -17.53 -4.83
C ARG A 121 4.00 -17.77 -4.14
N SER A 122 4.75 -18.74 -4.69
CA SER A 122 6.03 -19.21 -4.13
C SER A 122 7.24 -18.48 -4.68
N GLY A 123 7.03 -17.50 -5.56
CA GLY A 123 8.09 -16.68 -6.14
C GLY A 123 8.82 -15.84 -5.09
N ALA A 124 10.15 -15.87 -5.13
CA ALA A 124 10.95 -15.18 -4.12
C ALA A 124 12.23 -14.53 -4.67
N ILE A 125 12.61 -13.42 -4.07
CA ILE A 125 13.97 -12.90 -4.06
C ILE A 125 14.64 -13.48 -2.82
N ASP A 126 15.49 -14.49 -3.00
CA ASP A 126 16.21 -15.18 -1.93
C ASP A 126 17.72 -14.87 -2.04
N SER A 127 18.19 -13.99 -1.21
CA SER A 127 19.58 -13.61 -1.21
C SER A 127 20.22 -13.87 0.14
N PHE A 128 20.43 -15.18 0.45
CA PHE A 128 21.09 -15.63 1.66
C PHE A 128 22.46 -14.95 1.83
N TYR A 129 22.67 -14.41 3.02
CA TYR A 129 23.92 -13.80 3.41
C TYR A 129 25.00 -14.86 3.64
N ALA A 130 26.08 -14.76 2.91
CA ALA A 130 27.33 -15.45 3.21
C ALA A 130 28.47 -14.43 3.27
N GLY A 131 28.60 -13.73 4.41
CA GLY A 131 29.77 -12.83 4.69
C GLY A 131 29.64 -11.40 4.16
N ASP A 132 30.22 -10.51 4.78
CA ASP A 132 30.71 -9.13 4.61
C ASP A 132 30.21 -8.15 3.52
N ALA A 133 28.97 -8.16 2.97
CA ALA A 133 28.97 -7.50 1.71
C ALA A 133 27.96 -6.46 1.34
N THR A 134 26.71 -6.52 1.68
CA THR A 134 25.83 -5.39 1.31
C THR A 134 25.69 -4.42 2.47
N ARG A 135 26.23 -3.21 2.29
CA ARG A 135 26.05 -2.20 3.32
C ARG A 135 24.59 -1.84 3.52
N LEU A 136 23.82 -1.71 2.43
CA LEU A 136 22.45 -1.21 2.42
C LEU A 136 21.58 -2.03 1.46
N GLY A 137 20.33 -2.37 1.87
CA GLY A 137 19.33 -2.98 1.02
C GLY A 137 19.67 -4.41 0.57
N GLY A 138 19.43 -5.40 1.43
CA GLY A 138 19.73 -6.80 1.10
C GLY A 138 18.90 -7.35 -0.06
N GLY A 139 17.59 -7.10 -0.08
CA GLY A 139 16.68 -7.49 -1.15
C GLY A 139 16.56 -6.41 -2.23
N VAL A 140 15.91 -5.29 -1.89
CA VAL A 140 15.66 -4.18 -2.81
C VAL A 140 16.19 -2.88 -2.24
N TYR A 141 17.03 -2.20 -3.01
CA TYR A 141 17.53 -0.86 -2.72
C TYR A 141 16.87 0.15 -3.65
N VAL A 142 16.23 1.19 -3.11
CA VAL A 142 15.52 2.21 -3.88
C VAL A 142 16.12 3.58 -3.62
N ASP A 143 16.67 4.19 -4.66
CA ASP A 143 17.34 5.48 -4.63
C ASP A 143 16.58 6.50 -5.49
N GLY A 144 15.67 7.24 -4.86
CA GLY A 144 14.85 8.28 -5.50
C GLY A 144 13.69 7.77 -6.35
N GLY A 145 13.60 6.46 -6.60
CA GLY A 145 12.58 5.85 -7.46
C GLY A 145 11.37 5.31 -6.70
N THR A 146 10.56 4.53 -7.41
CA THR A 146 9.35 3.90 -6.88
C THR A 146 9.50 2.38 -6.86
N PHE A 147 9.13 1.76 -5.74
CA PHE A 147 8.98 0.31 -5.63
C PHE A 147 7.54 -0.02 -5.27
N ILE A 148 6.92 -0.90 -6.05
CA ILE A 148 5.55 -1.40 -5.81
C ILE A 148 5.64 -2.91 -5.65
N MET A 149 5.15 -3.44 -4.54
CA MET A 149 5.09 -4.86 -4.28
C MET A 149 3.64 -5.32 -4.18
N THR A 150 3.20 -6.05 -5.19
CA THR A 150 1.83 -6.59 -5.24
C THR A 150 1.77 -8.08 -4.94
N GLY A 151 2.92 -8.75 -4.95
CA GLY A 151 3.06 -10.18 -4.69
C GLY A 151 4.51 -10.61 -4.60
N GLY A 152 4.75 -11.91 -4.46
CA GLY A 152 6.07 -12.49 -4.27
C GLY A 152 6.63 -12.29 -2.87
N THR A 153 7.82 -12.80 -2.63
CA THR A 153 8.46 -12.77 -1.31
C THR A 153 9.89 -12.23 -1.42
N ILE A 154 10.24 -11.25 -0.58
CA ILE A 154 11.64 -10.92 -0.28
C ILE A 154 12.01 -11.76 0.93
N TYR A 155 12.82 -12.78 0.72
CA TYR A 155 13.06 -13.83 1.70
C TYR A 155 14.53 -13.94 2.07
N ASN A 156 14.79 -14.01 3.39
CA ASN A 156 16.12 -14.32 3.91
C ASN A 156 17.23 -13.43 3.36
N THR A 157 16.91 -12.17 3.07
CA THR A 157 17.87 -11.18 2.59
C THR A 157 18.53 -10.47 3.76
N ALA A 158 19.79 -10.11 3.62
CA ALA A 158 20.53 -9.46 4.68
C ALA A 158 21.35 -8.27 4.17
N ALA A 159 21.45 -7.24 5.02
CA ALA A 159 22.35 -6.11 4.83
C ALA A 159 23.31 -5.98 6.01
N VAL A 160 24.50 -5.45 5.79
CA VAL A 160 25.47 -5.19 6.89
C VAL A 160 24.96 -4.06 7.78
N SER A 161 24.42 -2.99 7.18
CA SER A 161 24.00 -1.81 7.93
C SER A 161 22.49 -1.73 8.07
N ASP A 162 21.77 -1.39 7.00
CA ASP A 162 20.37 -1.00 7.07
C ASP A 162 19.52 -1.63 5.96
N GLY A 163 18.23 -1.87 6.26
CA GLY A 163 17.25 -2.36 5.29
C GLY A 163 17.53 -3.77 4.81
N GLY A 164 17.41 -4.77 5.68
CA GLY A 164 17.67 -6.18 5.32
C GLY A 164 16.85 -6.66 4.15
N GLY A 165 15.55 -6.34 4.13
CA GLY A 165 14.66 -6.59 3.00
C GLY A 165 14.68 -5.45 1.99
N VAL A 166 14.26 -4.25 2.42
CA VAL A 166 14.11 -3.06 1.57
C VAL A 166 14.78 -1.86 2.22
N TYR A 167 15.50 -1.08 1.41
CA TYR A 167 16.12 0.17 1.83
C TYR A 167 15.68 1.32 0.93
N LEU A 168 15.14 2.41 1.51
CA LEU A 168 14.66 3.59 0.80
C LEU A 168 15.52 4.81 1.13
N THR A 169 15.92 5.56 0.10
CA THR A 169 16.70 6.80 0.22
C THR A 169 16.33 7.82 -0.87
N ASN A 170 16.73 9.08 -0.67
CA ASN A 170 16.61 10.17 -1.65
C ASN A 170 15.19 10.41 -2.19
N GLY A 171 14.20 10.39 -1.30
CA GLY A 171 12.80 10.63 -1.69
C GLY A 171 12.10 9.40 -2.29
N ALA A 172 12.66 8.22 -2.14
CA ALA A 172 12.08 6.99 -2.65
C ALA A 172 10.70 6.69 -2.05
N VAL A 173 9.85 6.05 -2.86
CA VAL A 173 8.51 5.61 -2.46
C VAL A 173 8.40 4.10 -2.56
N PHE A 174 7.92 3.46 -1.50
CA PHE A 174 7.58 2.05 -1.49
C PHE A 174 6.09 1.87 -1.19
N THR A 175 5.39 1.14 -2.04
CA THR A 175 3.99 0.77 -1.83
C THR A 175 3.87 -0.75 -1.80
N MET A 176 3.36 -1.29 -0.69
CA MET A 176 3.12 -2.71 -0.52
C MET A 176 1.62 -2.97 -0.45
N THR A 177 1.09 -3.60 -1.50
CA THR A 177 -0.32 -3.98 -1.61
C THR A 177 -0.53 -5.49 -1.50
N GLY A 178 0.54 -6.23 -1.29
CA GLY A 178 0.56 -7.68 -1.12
C GLY A 178 1.98 -8.21 -1.04
N GLY A 179 2.14 -9.54 -1.01
CA GLY A 179 3.43 -10.19 -0.90
C GLY A 179 3.99 -10.23 0.53
N ALA A 180 5.25 -10.59 0.67
CA ALA A 180 5.87 -10.80 1.97
C ALA A 180 7.34 -10.36 2.03
N ILE A 181 7.75 -9.77 3.16
CA ILE A 181 9.14 -9.52 3.52
C ILE A 181 9.43 -10.38 4.76
N GLN A 182 10.21 -11.44 4.58
CA GLN A 182 10.33 -12.49 5.59
C GLN A 182 11.77 -12.84 5.92
N LYS A 183 12.05 -13.02 7.23
CA LYS A 183 13.38 -13.46 7.74
C LYS A 183 14.54 -12.61 7.26
N CYS A 184 14.26 -11.35 6.90
CA CYS A 184 15.29 -10.41 6.51
C CYS A 184 16.03 -9.89 7.75
N SER A 185 17.29 -9.52 7.60
CA SER A 185 18.10 -9.11 8.74
C SER A 185 19.11 -8.03 8.40
N VAL A 186 19.54 -7.30 9.42
CA VAL A 186 20.69 -6.40 9.34
C VAL A 186 21.74 -6.82 10.35
N GLY A 187 23.01 -6.57 10.02
CA GLY A 187 24.14 -6.94 10.89
C GLY A 187 24.31 -5.99 12.07
N TYR A 188 24.27 -4.69 11.84
CA TYR A 188 24.67 -3.69 12.85
C TYR A 188 23.65 -2.62 13.18
N ASN A 189 22.79 -2.17 12.21
CA ASN A 189 21.94 -1.00 12.40
C ASN A 189 20.44 -1.35 12.37
N SER A 190 19.69 -0.73 11.44
CA SER A 190 18.24 -0.56 11.59
C SER A 190 17.44 -1.09 10.42
N GLY A 191 16.15 -1.42 10.68
CA GLY A 191 15.23 -1.85 9.64
C GLY A 191 15.51 -3.25 9.12
N GLY A 192 15.37 -4.27 9.98
CA GLY A 192 15.57 -5.67 9.56
C GLY A 192 14.73 -6.06 8.35
N GLY A 193 13.45 -5.66 8.33
CA GLY A 193 12.59 -5.77 7.16
C GLY A 193 12.74 -4.58 6.21
N VAL A 194 12.38 -3.37 6.66
CA VAL A 194 12.34 -2.16 5.85
C VAL A 194 13.03 -1.00 6.56
N TYR A 195 13.86 -0.27 5.84
CA TYR A 195 14.42 1.01 6.26
C TYR A 195 13.81 2.13 5.42
N VAL A 196 13.13 3.08 6.06
CA VAL A 196 12.53 4.25 5.42
C VAL A 196 13.37 5.48 5.76
N GLY A 197 14.21 5.90 4.83
CA GLY A 197 15.10 7.06 4.98
C GLY A 197 14.35 8.39 5.07
N ALA A 198 15.05 9.44 5.53
CA ALA A 198 14.49 10.78 5.61
C ALA A 198 13.99 11.26 4.22
N GLY A 199 12.79 11.84 4.20
CA GLY A 199 12.12 12.27 2.96
C GLY A 199 11.52 11.13 2.13
N CYS A 200 11.70 9.86 2.53
CA CYS A 200 11.09 8.71 1.87
C CYS A 200 9.72 8.37 2.44
N THR A 201 8.93 7.65 1.65
CA THR A 201 7.59 7.22 2.04
C THR A 201 7.43 5.71 1.87
N PHE A 202 6.92 5.05 2.90
CA PHE A 202 6.44 3.68 2.83
C PHE A 202 4.93 3.64 3.06
N MET A 203 4.19 3.00 2.15
CA MET A 203 2.76 2.76 2.27
C MET A 203 2.51 1.26 2.30
N MET A 204 1.97 0.75 3.40
CA MET A 204 1.57 -0.65 3.55
C MET A 204 0.06 -0.74 3.60
N GLN A 205 -0.52 -1.19 2.49
CA GLN A 205 -1.97 -1.38 2.36
C GLN A 205 -2.36 -2.84 2.66
N ASP A 206 -1.46 -3.77 2.37
CA ASP A 206 -1.59 -5.20 2.65
C ASP A 206 -0.22 -5.90 2.59
N GLY A 207 -0.20 -7.22 2.76
CA GLY A 207 1.01 -8.03 2.80
C GLY A 207 1.53 -8.25 4.22
N VAL A 208 2.73 -8.84 4.35
CA VAL A 208 3.29 -9.17 5.65
C VAL A 208 4.79 -8.88 5.72
N ILE A 209 5.21 -8.25 6.83
CA ILE A 209 6.61 -8.15 7.24
C ILE A 209 6.77 -9.04 8.46
N GLU A 210 7.50 -10.15 8.33
CA GLU A 210 7.53 -11.12 9.43
C GLU A 210 8.89 -11.74 9.70
N ASN A 211 9.12 -12.01 10.99
CA ASN A 211 10.31 -12.69 11.46
C ASN A 211 11.63 -12.00 11.05
N CYS A 212 11.56 -10.67 10.87
CA CYS A 212 12.73 -9.87 10.52
C CYS A 212 13.54 -9.52 11.76
N LEU A 213 14.88 -9.42 11.60
CA LEU A 213 15.82 -9.19 12.68
C LEU A 213 16.52 -7.85 12.52
N GLY A 214 16.41 -6.98 13.51
CA GLY A 214 17.30 -5.84 13.67
C GLY A 214 18.73 -6.27 14.02
N GLY A 215 19.67 -5.33 13.91
CA GLY A 215 21.09 -5.60 14.09
C GLY A 215 21.50 -6.04 15.50
N THR A 216 22.76 -6.43 15.62
CA THR A 216 23.41 -6.83 16.88
C THR A 216 24.41 -5.78 17.38
N GLY A 217 24.44 -4.60 16.78
CA GLY A 217 25.29 -3.49 17.21
C GLY A 217 24.63 -2.59 18.24
N VAL A 218 25.36 -1.62 18.74
CA VAL A 218 24.79 -0.55 19.57
C VAL A 218 23.89 0.36 18.72
N ASN A 219 22.73 0.75 19.24
CA ASN A 219 21.74 1.59 18.54
C ASN A 219 21.04 0.89 17.35
N CYS A 220 20.53 -0.31 17.58
CA CYS A 220 19.72 -1.04 16.61
C CYS A 220 18.25 -0.70 16.80
N PHE A 221 17.56 -0.32 15.70
CA PHE A 221 16.19 0.15 15.78
C PHE A 221 15.31 -0.44 14.67
N GLY A 222 14.03 -0.75 15.00
CA GLY A 222 13.07 -1.26 14.03
C GLY A 222 13.39 -2.65 13.50
N GLY A 223 13.09 -3.69 14.27
CA GLY A 223 13.28 -5.07 13.83
C GLY A 223 12.49 -5.37 12.55
N GLY A 224 11.24 -4.92 12.48
CA GLY A 224 10.44 -4.92 11.27
C GLY A 224 10.71 -3.71 10.39
N VAL A 225 10.40 -2.51 10.89
CA VAL A 225 10.47 -1.27 10.12
C VAL A 225 11.16 -0.16 10.93
N TYR A 226 12.14 0.48 10.32
CA TYR A 226 12.74 1.71 10.81
C TYR A 226 12.23 2.90 9.98
N VAL A 227 11.75 3.95 10.64
CA VAL A 227 11.11 5.11 10.00
C VAL A 227 11.87 6.39 10.36
N ALA A 228 12.60 6.96 9.40
CA ALA A 228 13.15 8.30 9.45
C ALA A 228 12.41 9.28 8.50
N GLY A 229 11.54 8.76 7.66
CA GLY A 229 10.64 9.48 6.76
C GLY A 229 9.18 9.35 7.19
N SER A 230 8.32 8.92 6.29
CA SER A 230 6.89 8.72 6.52
C SER A 230 6.48 7.26 6.32
N PHE A 231 5.69 6.72 7.24
CA PHE A 231 5.09 5.40 7.11
C PHE A 231 3.57 5.50 7.29
N LEU A 232 2.83 4.99 6.30
CA LEU A 232 1.37 4.85 6.36
C LEU A 232 1.01 3.37 6.29
N MET A 233 0.33 2.87 7.32
CA MET A 233 -0.19 1.51 7.38
C MET A 233 -1.71 1.53 7.40
N THR A 234 -2.33 1.08 6.32
CA THR A 234 -3.79 0.98 6.20
C THR A 234 -4.29 -0.46 6.26
N GLY A 235 -3.35 -1.42 6.20
CA GLY A 235 -3.62 -2.86 6.25
C GLY A 235 -2.33 -3.66 6.37
N GLY A 236 -2.44 -4.98 6.22
CA GLY A 236 -1.32 -5.90 6.33
C GLY A 236 -0.89 -6.21 7.77
N ALA A 237 0.25 -6.87 7.95
CA ALA A 237 0.76 -7.27 9.26
C ALA A 237 2.27 -7.13 9.39
N ILE A 238 2.72 -6.62 10.54
CA ILE A 238 4.12 -6.68 10.98
C ILE A 238 4.15 -7.62 12.17
N ARG A 239 4.82 -8.78 12.05
CA ARG A 239 4.75 -9.79 13.12
C ARG A 239 6.03 -10.57 13.35
N GLY A 240 6.25 -10.97 14.58
CA GLY A 240 7.40 -11.79 14.98
C GLY A 240 8.75 -11.12 14.72
N CYS A 241 8.77 -9.83 14.46
CA CYS A 241 9.98 -9.06 14.23
C CYS A 241 10.66 -8.75 15.56
N ARG A 242 12.00 -8.76 15.58
CA ARG A 242 12.71 -8.60 16.84
C ARG A 242 14.10 -8.00 16.68
N ILE A 243 14.60 -7.47 17.78
CA ILE A 243 15.99 -7.06 17.94
C ILE A 243 16.56 -7.81 19.14
N GLU A 244 17.60 -8.58 18.92
CA GLU A 244 18.19 -9.46 19.94
C GLU A 244 19.35 -8.83 20.73
N ASP A 245 19.74 -7.60 20.42
CA ASP A 245 20.78 -6.89 21.16
C ASP A 245 20.25 -6.27 22.45
N ARG A 246 21.10 -6.33 23.50
CA ARG A 246 20.73 -5.90 24.86
C ARG A 246 21.03 -4.45 25.18
N ALA A 247 21.80 -3.73 24.35
CA ALA A 247 22.40 -2.47 24.83
C ALA A 247 21.57 -1.21 24.59
N SER A 248 20.86 -1.08 23.47
CA SER A 248 20.12 0.15 23.13
C SER A 248 19.07 -0.10 22.05
N ALA A 249 18.48 -1.28 22.01
CA ALA A 249 17.55 -1.67 20.96
C ALA A 249 16.15 -1.13 21.25
N SER A 250 15.46 -0.58 20.24
CA SER A 250 14.10 -0.08 20.39
C SER A 250 13.25 -0.34 19.14
N GLY A 251 11.93 -0.52 19.33
CA GLY A 251 10.99 -0.76 18.25
C GLY A 251 11.14 -2.17 17.66
N GLY A 252 10.69 -3.20 18.36
CA GLY A 252 10.75 -4.59 17.85
C GLY A 252 10.00 -4.73 16.52
N GLY A 253 8.79 -4.20 16.44
CA GLY A 253 8.02 -4.06 15.21
C GLY A 253 8.43 -2.82 14.43
N VAL A 254 8.19 -1.63 14.97
CA VAL A 254 8.41 -0.34 14.32
C VAL A 254 9.18 0.62 15.23
N TYR A 255 10.12 1.34 14.66
CA TYR A 255 10.80 2.45 15.31
C TYR A 255 10.59 3.74 14.51
N VAL A 256 10.13 4.81 15.15
CA VAL A 256 9.87 6.12 14.55
C VAL A 256 10.86 7.14 15.12
N THR A 257 11.69 7.75 14.29
CA THR A 257 12.66 8.76 14.73
C THR A 257 12.00 10.10 15.05
N GLU A 258 12.71 11.01 15.72
CA GLU A 258 12.20 12.32 16.21
C GLU A 258 11.50 13.19 15.13
N LYS A 259 11.89 13.08 13.88
CA LYS A 259 11.34 13.91 12.78
C LYS A 259 10.45 13.11 11.82
N ALA A 260 10.21 11.86 12.16
CA ALA A 260 9.45 10.94 11.33
C ALA A 260 7.98 10.88 11.77
N ALA A 261 7.15 10.39 10.85
CA ALA A 261 5.73 10.18 11.11
C ALA A 261 5.32 8.75 10.75
N PHE A 262 4.58 8.13 11.66
CA PHE A 262 3.88 6.87 11.44
C PHE A 262 2.38 7.10 11.63
N ARG A 263 1.59 6.70 10.64
CA ARG A 263 0.14 6.70 10.74
C ARG A 263 -0.39 5.29 10.49
N MET A 264 -1.22 4.80 11.41
CA MET A 264 -1.85 3.48 11.33
C MET A 264 -3.37 3.64 11.36
N THR A 265 -4.02 3.34 10.25
CA THR A 265 -5.49 3.38 10.13
C THR A 265 -6.08 1.98 10.01
N GLY A 266 -5.23 0.94 9.94
CA GLY A 266 -5.61 -0.46 9.85
C GLY A 266 -4.40 -1.38 9.93
N GLY A 267 -4.62 -2.69 9.82
CA GLY A 267 -3.58 -3.70 9.91
C GLY A 267 -3.22 -4.10 11.33
N SER A 268 -2.13 -4.86 11.51
CA SER A 268 -1.70 -5.33 12.83
C SER A 268 -0.18 -5.32 13.03
N ILE A 269 0.25 -5.02 14.27
CA ILE A 269 1.61 -5.20 14.75
C ILE A 269 1.53 -6.20 15.90
N GLU A 270 2.15 -7.35 15.74
CA GLU A 270 1.92 -8.46 16.67
C GLU A 270 3.15 -9.33 16.90
N ASP A 271 3.25 -9.91 18.10
CA ASP A 271 4.30 -10.87 18.48
C ASP A 271 5.73 -10.34 18.29
N CYS A 272 5.91 -9.01 18.32
CA CYS A 272 7.21 -8.37 18.17
C CYS A 272 7.93 -8.25 19.52
N PHE A 273 9.28 -8.29 19.48
CA PHE A 273 10.11 -8.28 20.69
C PHE A 273 11.31 -7.34 20.59
N VAL A 274 11.62 -6.69 21.72
CA VAL A 274 12.84 -5.88 21.86
C VAL A 274 13.39 -5.96 23.29
N TRP A 275 14.71 -5.74 23.44
CA TRP A 275 15.34 -5.73 24.77
C TRP A 275 15.14 -4.42 25.54
N ALA A 276 14.97 -3.26 24.90
CA ALA A 276 14.78 -2.02 25.63
C ALA A 276 13.34 -1.52 25.55
N PHE A 277 12.96 -0.71 24.55
CA PHE A 277 11.71 0.03 24.56
C PHE A 277 10.87 -0.18 23.32
N GLY A 278 9.53 -0.29 23.50
CA GLY A 278 8.57 -0.36 22.41
C GLY A 278 8.61 -1.70 21.66
N GLY A 279 8.10 -2.78 22.28
CA GLY A 279 8.05 -4.11 21.67
C GLY A 279 7.31 -4.10 20.34
N GLY A 280 6.14 -3.49 20.30
CA GLY A 280 5.42 -3.21 19.07
C GLY A 280 5.96 -1.96 18.36
N VAL A 281 5.85 -0.79 19.00
CA VAL A 281 6.25 0.50 18.43
C VAL A 281 7.02 1.34 19.42
N HIS A 282 8.15 1.89 18.99
CA HIS A 282 8.84 2.97 19.69
C HIS A 282 8.62 4.28 18.93
N VAL A 283 8.13 5.31 19.63
CA VAL A 283 7.77 6.60 19.06
C VAL A 283 8.75 7.66 19.56
N GLY A 284 9.65 8.12 18.69
CA GLY A 284 10.50 9.29 18.92
C GLY A 284 9.97 10.55 18.23
N GLY A 285 9.12 10.39 17.21
CA GLY A 285 8.51 11.45 16.42
C GLY A 285 7.00 11.53 16.61
N THR A 286 6.24 11.32 15.55
CA THR A 286 4.77 11.35 15.57
C THR A 286 4.19 9.98 15.25
N PHE A 287 3.26 9.50 16.06
CA PHE A 287 2.47 8.30 15.80
C PHE A 287 0.99 8.58 15.97
N GLU A 288 0.22 8.41 14.88
CA GLU A 288 -1.23 8.51 14.89
C GLU A 288 -1.84 7.13 14.60
N MET A 289 -2.58 6.58 15.54
CA MET A 289 -3.31 5.32 15.40
C MET A 289 -4.80 5.58 15.48
N THR A 290 -5.48 5.53 14.34
CA THR A 290 -6.94 5.71 14.20
C THR A 290 -7.64 4.41 13.82
N GLY A 291 -6.91 3.30 13.74
CA GLY A 291 -7.40 1.94 13.50
C GLY A 291 -6.28 0.92 13.56
N GLY A 292 -6.62 -0.35 13.40
CA GLY A 292 -5.66 -1.47 13.51
C GLY A 292 -5.44 -1.95 14.95
N HIS A 293 -4.49 -2.86 15.15
CA HIS A 293 -4.20 -3.48 16.45
C HIS A 293 -2.71 -3.62 16.72
N ILE A 294 -2.30 -3.42 17.98
CA ILE A 294 -0.95 -3.74 18.47
C ILE A 294 -1.10 -4.73 19.61
N ARG A 295 -0.65 -5.96 19.42
CA ARG A 295 -0.93 -7.01 20.38
C ARG A 295 0.19 -8.03 20.55
N ASN A 296 0.24 -8.63 21.75
CA ASN A 296 1.17 -9.69 22.11
C ASN A 296 2.65 -9.32 21.91
N CYS A 297 2.95 -8.05 21.80
CA CYS A 297 4.32 -7.57 21.71
C CYS A 297 4.95 -7.53 23.09
N SER A 298 6.28 -7.56 23.16
CA SER A 298 6.97 -7.52 24.42
C SER A 298 8.28 -6.74 24.36
N ALA A 299 8.57 -6.04 25.45
CA ALA A 299 9.84 -5.36 25.68
C ALA A 299 10.46 -5.88 26.97
N TRP A 300 11.79 -6.06 26.99
CA TRP A 300 12.48 -6.35 28.24
C TRP A 300 12.47 -5.13 29.18
N GLY A 301 12.61 -3.92 28.61
CA GLY A 301 12.41 -2.66 29.32
C GLY A 301 10.93 -2.31 29.42
N GLU A 302 10.53 -1.21 28.83
CA GLU A 302 9.19 -0.60 28.96
C GLU A 302 8.46 -0.50 27.62
N GLY A 303 7.11 -0.39 27.69
CA GLY A 303 6.25 -0.23 26.53
C GLY A 303 6.21 -1.48 25.66
N GLY A 304 5.78 -2.62 26.22
CA GLY A 304 5.64 -3.85 25.47
C GLY A 304 4.85 -3.69 24.19
N GLY A 305 3.78 -2.88 24.23
CA GLY A 305 3.03 -2.47 23.06
C GLY A 305 3.62 -1.23 22.39
N VAL A 306 3.51 -0.08 23.07
CA VAL A 306 3.96 1.22 22.57
C VAL A 306 4.79 1.92 23.65
N TYR A 307 5.92 2.46 23.26
CA TYR A 307 6.72 3.38 24.06
C TYR A 307 6.75 4.76 23.37
N VAL A 308 6.31 5.79 24.07
CA VAL A 308 6.33 7.17 23.58
C VAL A 308 7.46 7.93 24.32
N ALA A 309 8.50 8.28 23.59
CA ALA A 309 9.65 8.99 24.13
C ALA A 309 9.30 10.41 24.56
N GLU A 310 10.10 11.01 25.43
CA GLU A 310 9.96 12.41 25.84
C GLU A 310 10.05 13.34 24.62
N GLY A 311 9.07 14.24 24.48
CA GLY A 311 8.96 15.18 23.36
C GLY A 311 8.34 14.60 22.08
N ALA A 312 8.04 13.31 22.04
CA ALA A 312 7.29 12.69 20.95
C ALA A 312 5.79 12.97 21.08
N SER A 313 5.06 12.81 19.97
CA SER A 313 3.60 12.95 19.90
C SER A 313 2.94 11.64 19.52
N ALA A 314 1.96 11.19 20.31
CA ALA A 314 1.20 9.99 19.98
C ALA A 314 -0.30 10.21 20.23
N THR A 315 -1.14 9.84 19.26
CA THR A 315 -2.60 9.76 19.39
C THR A 315 -3.02 8.32 19.13
N LEU A 316 -3.65 7.67 20.11
CA LEU A 316 -3.79 6.21 20.12
C LEU A 316 -5.21 5.75 20.44
N ILE A 317 -5.66 4.67 19.82
CA ILE A 317 -6.83 3.89 20.25
C ILE A 317 -6.32 2.84 21.25
N THR A 318 -6.40 3.14 22.55
CA THR A 318 -5.78 2.30 23.58
C THR A 318 -6.44 0.94 23.71
N GLU A 319 -7.73 0.82 23.43
CA GLU A 319 -8.46 -0.46 23.46
C GLU A 319 -7.96 -1.48 22.42
N ASN A 320 -7.31 -1.01 21.36
CA ASN A 320 -6.72 -1.84 20.31
C ASN A 320 -5.25 -2.24 20.60
N ILE A 321 -4.69 -1.79 21.73
CA ILE A 321 -3.32 -2.09 22.15
C ILE A 321 -3.38 -3.05 23.34
N THR A 322 -3.28 -4.36 23.09
CA THR A 322 -3.67 -5.37 24.07
C THR A 322 -2.69 -6.52 24.19
N GLY A 323 -2.64 -7.15 25.37
CA GLY A 323 -1.87 -8.38 25.60
C GLY A 323 -0.36 -8.18 25.53
N ASN A 324 0.11 -6.95 25.51
CA ASN A 324 1.53 -6.61 25.45
C ASN A 324 2.16 -6.69 26.86
N LYS A 325 3.45 -7.01 26.93
CA LYS A 325 4.08 -7.36 28.21
C LYS A 325 5.45 -6.74 28.36
N ASN A 326 5.84 -6.50 29.64
CA ASN A 326 7.21 -6.22 30.03
C ASN A 326 7.97 -7.52 30.37
N GLN A 327 9.22 -7.38 30.81
CA GLN A 327 10.09 -8.49 31.28
C GLN A 327 9.46 -9.34 32.37
N SER A 328 8.71 -8.73 33.30
CA SER A 328 8.06 -9.42 34.40
C SER A 328 6.83 -10.24 33.97
N GLY A 329 6.45 -10.15 32.69
CA GLY A 329 5.23 -10.75 32.14
C GLY A 329 3.95 -9.98 32.52
N GLU A 330 4.10 -8.81 33.13
CA GLU A 330 3.01 -7.91 33.45
C GLU A 330 2.50 -7.20 32.20
N THR A 331 1.22 -6.85 32.21
CA THR A 331 0.62 -6.05 31.11
C THR A 331 1.31 -4.69 31.03
N ASP A 332 1.89 -4.40 29.86
CA ASP A 332 2.64 -3.17 29.58
C ASP A 332 2.29 -2.70 28.16
N ASN A 333 1.06 -2.21 28.01
CA ASN A 333 0.54 -1.87 26.70
C ASN A 333 1.14 -0.56 26.16
N ILE A 334 1.17 0.50 26.98
CA ILE A 334 1.60 1.83 26.57
C ILE A 334 2.36 2.52 27.71
N ILE A 335 3.52 3.09 27.40
CA ILE A 335 4.30 3.95 28.29
C ILE A 335 4.59 5.29 27.61
N GLY A 336 4.61 6.35 28.39
CA GLY A 336 4.86 7.72 27.95
C GLY A 336 3.60 8.60 27.90
N VAL A 337 3.72 9.78 27.33
CA VAL A 337 2.62 10.75 27.22
C VAL A 337 1.96 10.59 25.84
N TYR A 338 0.67 10.37 25.82
CA TYR A 338 -0.11 10.21 24.59
C TYR A 338 -1.51 10.84 24.76
N GLU A 339 -2.18 11.09 23.64
CA GLU A 339 -3.58 11.46 23.57
C GLU A 339 -4.43 10.25 23.20
N GLU A 340 -5.57 10.07 23.88
CA GLU A 340 -6.54 9.05 23.46
C GLU A 340 -7.24 9.51 22.20
N TYR A 341 -7.26 8.68 21.18
CA TYR A 341 -8.06 8.93 20.00
C TYR A 341 -9.55 8.73 20.34
N VAL A 342 -10.29 9.83 20.37
CA VAL A 342 -11.75 9.80 20.53
C VAL A 342 -12.34 10.06 19.15
N PRO A 343 -13.07 9.09 18.54
CA PRO A 343 -13.81 9.36 17.32
C PRO A 343 -14.80 10.50 17.58
N SER A 344 -14.66 11.62 16.88
CA SER A 344 -15.56 12.75 17.04
C SER A 344 -16.99 12.35 16.64
N VAL A 345 -17.94 12.52 17.57
CA VAL A 345 -19.38 12.21 17.35
C VAL A 345 -20.08 13.38 16.65
N GLU A 346 -19.42 14.52 16.45
CA GLU A 346 -19.94 15.65 15.67
C GLU A 346 -18.84 16.29 14.84
N PRO A 347 -19.14 16.72 13.61
CA PRO A 347 -18.21 17.48 12.79
C PRO A 347 -18.24 18.95 13.25
N GLU A 348 -17.53 19.32 14.32
CA GLU A 348 -17.05 20.68 14.43
C GLU A 348 -15.87 20.84 13.46
N GLU A 349 -15.96 21.82 12.57
CA GLU A 349 -14.86 22.18 11.68
C GLU A 349 -13.58 22.39 12.49
N PRO A 350 -12.52 21.62 12.26
CA PRO A 350 -11.24 21.93 12.88
C PRO A 350 -10.61 23.08 12.10
N ASP A 351 -10.51 24.21 12.75
CA ASP A 351 -9.74 25.38 12.31
C ASP A 351 -8.23 25.15 12.36
N LEU A 352 -7.76 23.94 11.99
CA LEU A 352 -6.34 23.68 11.73
C LEU A 352 -6.23 22.69 10.56
N PRO A 353 -5.56 23.06 9.48
CA PRO A 353 -5.39 22.18 8.36
C PRO A 353 -4.57 20.96 8.78
N LEU A 354 -5.11 19.76 8.58
CA LEU A 354 -4.43 18.46 8.72
C LEU A 354 -3.11 18.37 7.91
N ALA A 355 -2.87 19.37 7.09
CA ALA A 355 -1.64 19.59 6.33
C ALA A 355 -0.43 20.02 7.19
N ALA A 356 -0.62 20.33 8.48
CA ALA A 356 0.47 20.82 9.32
C ALA A 356 1.18 19.75 10.14
N VAL A 357 0.68 18.51 10.20
CA VAL A 357 1.25 17.43 11.03
C VAL A 357 1.93 16.33 10.20
N LEU A 358 1.64 16.24 8.93
CA LEU A 358 2.43 15.41 8.01
C LEU A 358 3.32 16.35 7.19
N PRO A 359 4.65 16.13 7.17
CA PRO A 359 5.40 16.71 6.08
C PRO A 359 4.75 16.17 4.80
N ALA A 360 4.17 17.08 4.02
CA ALA A 360 3.55 16.76 2.75
C ALA A 360 4.51 15.88 1.97
N VAL A 361 4.11 14.71 1.64
CA VAL A 361 4.26 14.04 0.35
C VAL A 361 3.86 12.58 0.50
N LEU A 362 2.56 12.33 0.56
CA LEU A 362 2.08 11.19 -0.24
C LEU A 362 2.47 11.52 -1.68
N PRO A 363 2.93 10.57 -2.51
CA PRO A 363 3.24 10.88 -3.89
C PRO A 363 2.06 11.67 -4.45
N GLU A 364 2.35 12.84 -5.02
CA GLU A 364 1.32 13.69 -5.59
C GLU A 364 0.54 12.78 -6.52
N MET A 365 -0.78 12.73 -6.37
CA MET A 365 -1.62 11.89 -7.21
C MET A 365 -1.36 12.30 -8.67
N ASP A 366 -0.59 11.49 -9.38
CA ASP A 366 -0.17 11.74 -10.76
C ASP A 366 -0.83 10.74 -11.72
N PHE A 367 -2.17 10.79 -11.74
CA PHE A 367 -2.91 10.07 -12.75
C PHE A 367 -3.06 10.96 -13.98
N ALA A 368 -2.53 10.52 -15.11
CA ALA A 368 -2.60 11.26 -16.37
C ALA A 368 -4.05 11.55 -16.85
N ASP A 369 -5.02 10.78 -16.35
CA ASP A 369 -6.44 10.88 -16.63
C ASP A 369 -7.24 11.57 -15.50
N VAL A 370 -6.56 12.29 -14.57
CA VAL A 370 -7.18 13.06 -13.48
C VAL A 370 -6.55 14.45 -13.41
N SER A 371 -7.24 15.44 -13.96
CA SER A 371 -6.79 16.84 -13.93
C SER A 371 -7.22 17.55 -12.64
N LYS A 372 -6.41 18.49 -12.14
CA LYS A 372 -6.79 19.37 -11.01
C LYS A 372 -8.08 20.16 -11.24
N THR A 373 -8.52 20.31 -12.49
CA THR A 373 -9.77 20.99 -12.87
C THR A 373 -10.97 20.06 -12.92
N ASP A 374 -10.79 18.75 -12.79
CA ASP A 374 -11.88 17.79 -12.83
C ASP A 374 -12.73 17.87 -11.56
N TRP A 375 -14.05 17.78 -11.71
CA TRP A 375 -14.99 17.84 -10.58
C TRP A 375 -14.74 16.76 -9.52
N PHE A 376 -14.11 15.67 -9.91
CA PHE A 376 -13.81 14.53 -9.05
C PHE A 376 -12.38 14.56 -8.49
N TYR A 377 -11.54 15.53 -8.83
CA TYR A 377 -10.14 15.57 -8.45
C TYR A 377 -9.92 15.37 -6.94
N SER A 378 -10.58 16.20 -6.12
CA SER A 378 -10.45 16.13 -4.66
C SER A 378 -10.96 14.80 -4.08
N ASN A 379 -11.98 14.21 -4.71
CA ASN A 379 -12.55 12.93 -4.30
C ASN A 379 -11.61 11.77 -4.64
N VAL A 380 -11.04 11.77 -5.84
CA VAL A 380 -10.05 10.78 -6.25
C VAL A 380 -8.79 10.89 -5.39
N LYS A 381 -8.34 12.12 -5.14
CA LYS A 381 -7.22 12.38 -4.23
C LYS A 381 -7.47 11.77 -2.85
N TYR A 382 -8.62 12.02 -2.25
CA TYR A 382 -8.99 11.47 -0.94
C TYR A 382 -8.97 9.93 -0.93
N VAL A 383 -9.68 9.27 -1.85
CA VAL A 383 -9.76 7.80 -1.85
C VAL A 383 -8.43 7.14 -2.21
N TYR A 384 -7.57 7.83 -2.96
CA TYR A 384 -6.21 7.40 -3.24
C TYR A 384 -5.33 7.53 -2.00
N GLU A 385 -5.30 8.70 -1.38
CA GLU A 385 -4.51 9.00 -0.18
C GLU A 385 -4.92 8.16 1.04
N THR A 386 -6.19 7.79 1.14
CA THR A 386 -6.70 6.91 2.22
C THR A 386 -6.61 5.42 1.87
N GLY A 387 -6.11 5.06 0.69
CA GLY A 387 -6.00 3.67 0.25
C GLY A 387 -7.34 2.97 -0.05
N LEU A 388 -8.48 3.71 -0.04
CA LEU A 388 -9.79 3.15 -0.36
C LEU A 388 -9.89 2.70 -1.82
N MET A 389 -9.27 3.47 -2.73
CA MET A 389 -9.19 3.11 -4.15
C MET A 389 -7.79 3.39 -4.68
N THR A 390 -7.31 2.50 -5.52
CA THR A 390 -6.04 2.64 -6.25
C THR A 390 -6.29 2.93 -7.73
N GLY A 391 -5.25 3.24 -8.48
CA GLY A 391 -5.30 3.31 -9.93
C GLY A 391 -5.64 1.96 -10.57
N THR A 392 -6.03 1.97 -11.83
CA THR A 392 -6.18 0.77 -12.66
C THR A 392 -4.88 0.40 -13.37
N ALA A 393 -3.94 1.35 -13.41
CA ALA A 393 -2.56 1.20 -13.84
C ALA A 393 -1.70 2.24 -13.12
N ALA A 394 -0.39 2.18 -13.26
CA ALA A 394 0.57 3.01 -12.52
C ALA A 394 0.24 4.52 -12.56
N ASN A 395 -0.15 5.07 -13.71
CA ASN A 395 -0.48 6.48 -13.89
C ASN A 395 -1.95 6.72 -14.32
N ARG A 396 -2.85 5.76 -14.06
CA ARG A 396 -4.22 5.83 -14.55
C ARG A 396 -5.24 5.43 -13.50
N PHE A 397 -6.19 6.31 -13.22
CA PHE A 397 -7.31 6.06 -12.32
C PHE A 397 -8.52 5.47 -13.02
N SER A 398 -8.72 5.76 -14.31
CA SER A 398 -9.89 5.39 -15.13
C SER A 398 -11.21 5.91 -14.54
N PRO A 399 -11.40 7.23 -14.39
CA PRO A 399 -12.53 7.84 -13.67
C PRO A 399 -13.90 7.45 -14.25
N ASP A 400 -14.00 7.28 -15.56
CA ASP A 400 -15.25 6.94 -16.26
C ASP A 400 -15.51 5.43 -16.36
N ALA A 401 -14.56 4.60 -15.94
CA ALA A 401 -14.74 3.15 -15.98
C ALA A 401 -15.85 2.71 -15.01
N PRO A 402 -16.67 1.71 -15.40
CA PRO A 402 -17.70 1.17 -14.53
C PRO A 402 -17.11 0.52 -13.27
N VAL A 403 -17.81 0.68 -12.16
CA VAL A 403 -17.51 -0.03 -10.91
C VAL A 403 -18.24 -1.35 -10.91
N THR A 404 -17.57 -2.42 -10.52
CA THR A 404 -18.21 -3.73 -10.34
C THR A 404 -18.70 -3.92 -8.89
N ARG A 405 -19.67 -4.82 -8.70
CA ARG A 405 -20.16 -5.21 -7.36
C ARG A 405 -19.02 -5.73 -6.48
N GLY A 406 -18.13 -6.54 -7.07
CA GLY A 406 -16.95 -7.08 -6.39
C GLY A 406 -16.00 -5.98 -5.88
N MET A 407 -15.82 -4.90 -6.65
CA MET A 407 -15.03 -3.75 -6.20
C MET A 407 -15.61 -3.12 -4.94
N VAL A 408 -16.92 -2.86 -4.92
CA VAL A 408 -17.57 -2.26 -3.74
C VAL A 408 -17.46 -3.17 -2.52
N MET A 409 -17.80 -4.46 -2.68
CA MET A 409 -17.71 -5.44 -1.61
C MET A 409 -16.28 -5.56 -1.05
N THR A 410 -15.28 -5.56 -1.94
CA THR A 410 -13.87 -5.66 -1.55
C THR A 410 -13.38 -4.41 -0.83
N ILE A 411 -13.76 -3.20 -1.28
CA ILE A 411 -13.41 -1.93 -0.61
C ILE A 411 -13.99 -1.92 0.81
N LEU A 412 -15.27 -2.26 0.98
CA LEU A 412 -15.91 -2.27 2.29
C LEU A 412 -15.33 -3.37 3.20
N ALA A 413 -15.06 -4.55 2.66
CA ALA A 413 -14.43 -5.65 3.40
C ALA A 413 -13.02 -5.27 3.89
N ARG A 414 -12.19 -4.64 3.04
CA ARG A 414 -10.87 -4.14 3.42
C ARG A 414 -10.97 -3.09 4.52
N ARG A 415 -11.96 -2.22 4.45
CA ARG A 415 -12.22 -1.23 5.50
C ARG A 415 -12.48 -1.86 6.86
N GLU A 416 -13.04 -3.09 6.87
CA GLU A 416 -13.29 -3.90 8.06
C GLU A 416 -12.13 -4.86 8.41
N GLY A 417 -10.95 -4.65 7.80
CA GLY A 417 -9.78 -5.47 8.08
C GLY A 417 -9.81 -6.87 7.45
N VAL A 418 -10.75 -7.13 6.54
CA VAL A 418 -10.81 -8.42 5.85
C VAL A 418 -9.67 -8.54 4.85
N ARG A 419 -8.87 -9.56 4.97
CA ARG A 419 -7.81 -9.86 4.02
C ARG A 419 -8.41 -10.36 2.71
N THR A 420 -8.23 -9.60 1.63
CA THR A 420 -8.76 -9.93 0.31
C THR A 420 -7.69 -10.36 -0.70
N ASP A 421 -6.43 -10.27 -0.31
CA ASP A 421 -5.23 -10.49 -1.12
C ASP A 421 -4.90 -11.97 -1.40
N ARG A 422 -5.47 -12.89 -0.60
CA ARG A 422 -5.17 -14.34 -0.68
C ARG A 422 -6.17 -15.14 -1.49
N TYR A 423 -7.11 -14.46 -2.12
CA TYR A 423 -8.23 -15.12 -2.79
C TYR A 423 -8.15 -14.98 -4.30
N THR A 424 -8.36 -16.09 -4.96
CA THR A 424 -8.60 -16.14 -6.39
C THR A 424 -10.03 -16.65 -6.59
N PRO A 425 -10.88 -15.86 -7.22
CA PRO A 425 -10.65 -14.52 -7.75
C PRO A 425 -10.51 -13.46 -6.64
N TRP A 426 -9.84 -12.34 -6.93
CA TRP A 426 -9.48 -11.27 -5.99
C TRP A 426 -10.64 -10.70 -5.15
N TYR A 427 -11.87 -10.81 -5.62
CA TYR A 427 -13.08 -10.35 -4.96
C TYR A 427 -13.71 -11.39 -4.01
N ALA A 428 -13.22 -12.64 -3.99
CA ALA A 428 -13.88 -13.75 -3.28
C ALA A 428 -14.07 -13.46 -1.80
N ALA A 429 -13.02 -13.02 -1.09
CA ALA A 429 -13.13 -12.67 0.33
C ALA A 429 -14.08 -11.49 0.58
N GLY A 430 -14.07 -10.50 -0.31
CA GLY A 430 -15.02 -9.39 -0.26
C GLY A 430 -16.46 -9.85 -0.41
N CYS A 431 -16.72 -10.80 -1.30
CA CYS A 431 -18.04 -11.40 -1.50
C CYS A 431 -18.49 -12.22 -0.29
N GLU A 432 -17.61 -13.03 0.29
CA GLU A 432 -17.91 -13.82 1.49
C GLU A 432 -18.20 -12.92 2.69
N TRP A 433 -17.37 -11.91 2.91
CA TRP A 433 -17.61 -10.93 3.97
C TRP A 433 -18.93 -10.18 3.76
N ALA A 434 -19.20 -9.68 2.56
CA ALA A 434 -20.40 -8.92 2.28
C ALA A 434 -21.68 -9.77 2.49
N LYS A 435 -21.61 -11.06 2.18
CA LYS A 435 -22.68 -12.03 2.45
C LYS A 435 -22.83 -12.28 3.94
N ALA A 436 -21.75 -12.53 4.65
CA ALA A 436 -21.76 -12.79 6.09
C ALA A 436 -22.24 -11.58 6.90
N SER A 437 -21.85 -10.38 6.52
CA SER A 437 -22.24 -9.12 7.17
C SER A 437 -23.63 -8.60 6.76
N GLY A 438 -24.26 -9.20 5.75
CA GLY A 438 -25.54 -8.76 5.21
C GLY A 438 -25.47 -7.49 4.35
N VAL A 439 -24.25 -6.99 4.02
CA VAL A 439 -24.05 -5.82 3.16
C VAL A 439 -24.46 -6.12 1.72
N SER A 440 -24.22 -7.33 1.23
CA SER A 440 -24.62 -7.81 -0.09
C SER A 440 -24.91 -9.32 -0.03
N ASP A 441 -25.56 -9.84 -1.07
CA ASP A 441 -25.76 -11.28 -1.27
C ASP A 441 -24.47 -12.00 -1.74
N GLY A 442 -23.42 -11.26 -2.06
CA GLY A 442 -22.14 -11.78 -2.57
C GLY A 442 -22.19 -12.25 -4.03
N THR A 443 -23.32 -12.08 -4.74
CA THR A 443 -23.50 -12.60 -6.10
C THR A 443 -23.05 -11.62 -7.18
N ASN A 444 -22.78 -12.13 -8.40
CA ASN A 444 -22.44 -11.38 -9.59
C ASN A 444 -21.33 -10.32 -9.38
N PRO A 445 -20.16 -10.67 -8.82
CA PRO A 445 -19.12 -9.71 -8.47
C PRO A 445 -18.54 -8.95 -9.66
N GLU A 446 -18.55 -9.54 -10.85
CA GLU A 446 -18.02 -8.91 -12.06
C GLU A 446 -19.05 -8.00 -12.75
N ALA A 447 -20.32 -8.08 -12.36
CA ALA A 447 -21.35 -7.22 -12.93
C ALA A 447 -21.13 -5.77 -12.49
N ALA A 448 -21.32 -4.84 -13.43
CA ALA A 448 -21.32 -3.41 -13.12
C ALA A 448 -22.44 -3.07 -12.13
N VAL A 449 -22.11 -2.26 -11.12
CA VAL A 449 -23.06 -1.86 -10.08
C VAL A 449 -23.88 -0.66 -10.52
N THR A 450 -25.21 -0.73 -10.35
CA THR A 450 -26.05 0.44 -10.53
C THR A 450 -25.98 1.38 -9.31
N ARG A 451 -26.37 2.64 -9.50
CA ARG A 451 -26.35 3.64 -8.43
C ARG A 451 -27.27 3.26 -7.27
N GLU A 452 -28.43 2.65 -7.55
CA GLU A 452 -29.34 2.14 -6.50
C GLU A 452 -28.76 0.91 -5.77
N GLN A 453 -28.06 0.02 -6.49
CA GLN A 453 -27.38 -1.11 -5.86
C GLN A 453 -26.23 -0.65 -4.95
N LEU A 454 -25.45 0.33 -5.42
CA LEU A 454 -24.41 0.95 -4.62
C LEU A 454 -25.00 1.59 -3.35
N ALA A 455 -26.08 2.38 -3.48
CA ALA A 455 -26.76 2.97 -2.33
C ALA A 455 -27.25 1.90 -1.35
N ALA A 456 -27.83 0.79 -1.84
CA ALA A 456 -28.29 -0.31 -0.99
C ALA A 456 -27.15 -1.00 -0.23
N MET A 457 -25.99 -1.17 -0.84
CA MET A 457 -24.81 -1.74 -0.17
C MET A 457 -24.27 -0.79 0.90
N LEU A 458 -24.15 0.49 0.61
CA LEU A 458 -23.68 1.50 1.57
C LEU A 458 -24.67 1.71 2.73
N TYR A 459 -25.96 1.69 2.47
CA TYR A 459 -26.99 1.79 3.51
C TYR A 459 -26.91 0.62 4.51
N ARG A 460 -26.77 -0.61 4.00
CA ARG A 460 -26.60 -1.79 4.86
C ARG A 460 -25.30 -1.74 5.63
N TYR A 461 -24.22 -1.23 5.01
CA TYR A 461 -22.95 -1.03 5.70
C TYR A 461 -23.07 0.05 6.78
N ALA A 462 -23.73 1.19 6.50
CA ALA A 462 -24.01 2.22 7.48
C ALA A 462 -24.82 1.68 8.68
N LYS A 463 -25.82 0.84 8.39
CA LYS A 463 -26.58 0.15 9.44
C LYS A 463 -25.73 -0.80 10.29
N LEU A 464 -24.83 -1.55 9.65
CA LEU A 464 -23.86 -2.42 10.33
C LEU A 464 -22.94 -1.62 11.28
N LYS A 465 -22.56 -0.41 10.87
CA LYS A 465 -21.67 0.48 11.66
C LYS A 465 -22.39 1.35 12.68
N GLY A 466 -23.72 1.28 12.75
CA GLY A 466 -24.51 2.13 13.66
C GLY A 466 -24.54 3.60 13.27
N CYS A 467 -24.28 3.93 12.00
CA CYS A 467 -24.35 5.30 11.50
C CYS A 467 -25.79 5.85 11.52
N ASP A 468 -25.94 7.18 11.42
CA ASP A 468 -27.25 7.82 11.26
C ASP A 468 -27.93 7.33 9.96
N LEU A 469 -29.14 6.80 10.10
CA LEU A 469 -29.98 6.29 9.02
C LEU A 469 -31.15 7.23 8.71
N THR A 470 -31.10 8.51 9.14
CA THR A 470 -32.13 9.47 8.80
C THR A 470 -32.33 9.56 7.31
N SER A 471 -33.56 9.30 6.86
CA SER A 471 -33.96 9.30 5.46
C SER A 471 -34.68 10.59 5.08
N GLY A 472 -34.57 10.96 3.79
CA GLY A 472 -35.30 12.07 3.20
C GLY A 472 -36.34 11.60 2.16
N THR A 473 -36.67 12.47 1.20
CA THR A 473 -37.48 12.13 0.04
C THR A 473 -36.66 12.22 -1.24
N LEU A 474 -37.17 11.63 -2.32
CA LEU A 474 -36.56 11.76 -3.67
C LEU A 474 -37.29 12.79 -4.54
N ASP A 475 -38.16 13.62 -3.97
CA ASP A 475 -39.01 14.58 -4.71
C ASP A 475 -38.20 15.66 -5.45
N ALA A 476 -36.97 15.91 -5.00
CA ALA A 476 -36.04 16.83 -5.65
C ALA A 476 -35.48 16.29 -6.98
N PHE A 477 -35.65 14.99 -7.26
CA PHE A 477 -35.11 14.35 -8.46
C PHE A 477 -36.24 14.01 -9.45
N SER A 478 -36.09 14.45 -10.68
CA SER A 478 -37.10 14.25 -11.74
C SER A 478 -37.41 12.79 -12.04
N ASP A 479 -36.48 11.89 -11.72
CA ASP A 479 -36.57 10.44 -11.93
C ASP A 479 -36.64 9.64 -10.64
N GLY A 480 -36.86 10.30 -9.49
CA GLY A 480 -36.93 9.64 -8.18
C GLY A 480 -37.94 8.49 -8.13
N ALA A 481 -39.06 8.60 -8.85
CA ALA A 481 -40.07 7.57 -8.98
C ALA A 481 -39.61 6.29 -9.73
N SER A 482 -38.49 6.35 -10.45
CA SER A 482 -37.93 5.18 -11.17
C SER A 482 -37.09 4.27 -10.27
N ALA A 483 -36.90 4.63 -9.00
CA ALA A 483 -36.19 3.82 -8.00
C ALA A 483 -36.89 2.47 -7.79
N SER A 484 -36.10 1.38 -7.76
CA SER A 484 -36.62 0.06 -7.45
C SER A 484 -37.06 -0.01 -5.98
N ALA A 485 -38.14 -0.74 -5.70
CA ALA A 485 -38.72 -0.82 -4.35
C ALA A 485 -37.70 -1.28 -3.29
N TYR A 486 -36.79 -2.20 -3.62
CA TYR A 486 -35.77 -2.71 -2.69
C TYR A 486 -34.72 -1.66 -2.31
N ALA A 487 -34.52 -0.64 -3.14
CA ALA A 487 -33.48 0.37 -2.98
C ALA A 487 -34.04 1.73 -2.52
N LEU A 488 -35.34 1.88 -2.46
CA LEU A 488 -36.00 3.17 -2.20
C LEU A 488 -35.52 3.81 -0.89
N GLU A 489 -35.55 3.05 0.21
CA GLU A 489 -35.08 3.52 1.52
C GLU A 489 -33.61 3.91 1.51
N ALA A 490 -32.76 3.11 0.86
CA ALA A 490 -31.34 3.37 0.73
C ALA A 490 -31.04 4.63 -0.10
N LEU A 491 -31.81 4.85 -1.17
CA LEU A 491 -31.67 6.05 -1.98
C LEU A 491 -32.15 7.32 -1.26
N GLN A 492 -33.24 7.22 -0.50
CA GLN A 492 -33.75 8.29 0.35
C GLN A 492 -32.74 8.68 1.43
N TRP A 493 -32.14 7.68 2.08
CA TRP A 493 -31.05 7.88 3.02
C TRP A 493 -29.82 8.51 2.34
N ALA A 494 -29.34 7.94 1.23
CA ALA A 494 -28.17 8.44 0.54
C ALA A 494 -28.32 9.88 0.01
N ALA A 495 -29.56 10.26 -0.36
CA ALA A 495 -29.89 11.63 -0.74
C ALA A 495 -29.90 12.57 0.49
N ALA A 496 -30.50 12.15 1.60
CA ALA A 496 -30.53 12.92 2.84
C ALA A 496 -29.13 13.17 3.42
N GLN A 497 -28.25 12.15 3.33
CA GLN A 497 -26.85 12.23 3.76
C GLN A 497 -25.93 12.90 2.70
N ASN A 498 -26.48 13.47 1.64
CA ASN A 498 -25.73 14.07 0.53
C ASN A 498 -24.72 13.12 -0.16
N LEU A 499 -24.85 11.82 0.00
CA LEU A 499 -23.97 10.83 -0.64
C LEU A 499 -24.25 10.76 -2.15
N LEU A 500 -25.53 10.82 -2.53
CA LEU A 500 -26.00 10.87 -3.90
C LEU A 500 -26.70 12.20 -4.15
N THR A 501 -26.06 13.07 -4.91
CA THR A 501 -26.55 14.44 -5.20
C THR A 501 -27.23 14.55 -6.58
N GLY A 502 -27.22 13.48 -7.37
CA GLY A 502 -27.75 13.51 -8.74
C GLY A 502 -26.89 14.33 -9.72
N SER A 503 -27.38 14.44 -10.93
CA SER A 503 -26.81 15.29 -11.97
C SER A 503 -27.95 15.86 -12.81
N ASN A 504 -27.94 17.17 -13.08
CA ASN A 504 -28.99 17.86 -13.84
C ASN A 504 -30.42 17.59 -13.31
N GLY A 505 -30.56 17.48 -11.98
CA GLY A 505 -31.86 17.20 -11.35
C GLY A 505 -32.35 15.76 -11.48
N ALA A 506 -31.52 14.83 -11.96
CA ALA A 506 -31.84 13.40 -12.04
C ALA A 506 -30.89 12.57 -11.14
N LEU A 507 -31.43 11.54 -10.48
CA LEU A 507 -30.70 10.61 -9.63
C LEU A 507 -30.05 9.47 -10.42
N ALA A 508 -30.68 9.07 -11.53
CA ALA A 508 -30.33 7.94 -12.39
C ALA A 508 -30.14 6.62 -11.59
N PRO A 509 -31.18 6.10 -10.91
CA PRO A 509 -31.05 4.92 -10.04
C PRO A 509 -30.51 3.68 -10.76
N GLN A 510 -30.96 3.46 -12.00
CA GLN A 510 -30.55 2.33 -12.85
C GLN A 510 -29.25 2.58 -13.61
N GLY A 511 -28.70 3.80 -13.54
CA GLY A 511 -27.44 4.16 -14.19
C GLY A 511 -26.26 3.42 -13.52
N ILE A 512 -25.29 3.00 -14.32
CA ILE A 512 -24.07 2.37 -13.84
C ILE A 512 -23.20 3.42 -13.12
N ALA A 513 -22.70 3.08 -11.94
CA ALA A 513 -21.78 3.94 -11.21
C ALA A 513 -20.38 3.88 -11.83
N THR A 514 -19.75 5.05 -12.00
CA THR A 514 -18.35 5.14 -12.44
C THR A 514 -17.39 5.20 -11.26
N ARG A 515 -16.10 4.96 -11.50
CA ARG A 515 -15.06 5.04 -10.47
C ARG A 515 -14.95 6.44 -9.85
N ALA A 516 -15.07 7.50 -10.64
CA ALA A 516 -15.11 8.88 -10.13
C ALA A 516 -16.33 9.13 -9.23
N GLN A 517 -17.50 8.59 -9.60
CA GLN A 517 -18.69 8.70 -8.77
C GLN A 517 -18.57 7.91 -7.47
N LEU A 518 -18.01 6.69 -7.52
CA LEU A 518 -17.72 5.91 -6.31
C LEU A 518 -16.74 6.67 -5.41
N ALA A 519 -15.66 7.23 -5.95
CA ALA A 519 -14.71 8.04 -5.18
C ALA A 519 -15.40 9.20 -4.45
N ALA A 520 -16.29 9.92 -5.15
CA ALA A 520 -17.04 11.02 -4.55
C ALA A 520 -17.99 10.56 -3.44
N ILE A 521 -18.64 9.42 -3.61
CA ILE A 521 -19.53 8.85 -2.61
C ILE A 521 -18.73 8.37 -1.38
N LEU A 522 -17.64 7.63 -1.59
CA LEU A 522 -16.79 7.15 -0.49
C LEU A 522 -16.15 8.31 0.28
N HIS A 523 -15.71 9.37 -0.42
CA HIS A 523 -15.18 10.56 0.23
C HIS A 523 -16.20 11.24 1.15
N ARG A 524 -17.47 11.34 0.72
CA ARG A 524 -18.54 11.91 1.55
C ARG A 524 -18.96 10.98 2.69
N PHE A 525 -18.84 9.68 2.48
CA PHE A 525 -19.29 8.68 3.45
C PHE A 525 -18.28 8.44 4.57
N PHE A 526 -16.99 8.58 4.30
CA PHE A 526 -15.91 8.30 5.24
C PHE A 526 -15.18 9.55 5.76
N ARG A 527 -15.69 10.72 5.38
CA ARG A 527 -15.14 12.01 5.83
C ARG A 527 -15.61 12.38 7.24
#